data_27397edce05bf1abd837467a1703a949
#
_entry.id   27397edce05bf1abd837467a1703a949
#
_cell.length_a   1.000
_cell.length_b   1.000
_cell.length_c   1.000
_cell.angle_alpha   90.00
_cell.angle_beta   90.00
_cell.angle_gamma   90.00
#
_symmetry.space_group_name_H-M   'P 1'
#
loop_
_entity.id
_entity.type
_entity.pdbx_description
1 polymer ?
#
loop_
_entity_poly.entity_id
_entity_poly.type
_entity_poly.pdbx_seq_one_letter_code
_entity_poly.pdbx_strand_id
1 'polypeptide(L)'
;MNAARVLSRLTRKPLDTPIAAVMRPCEIRAFVELVKLKQGSTDNVVLIGIDCYGAYSNTDYSRITASSKGAESTLAFYRSVLSGNGTAAEGTDISVACKSCEHPAAPNADITIGLFGTNMEESLLFLPNTEKGGQILHVLGLSEKADEPAGRQRVIAELVSERVAYRDRMFESTAAVVSDVDKLMSYLGNCVNCYNCRVACPVCYCRECVFTTDVFDHEPFQYFRWAKRKGMIKMPTDTVFYHLTRMAHMSTACIGCGQCSNACPNGVPVMELFRTVAHAVQSAFNYSAGASFEEDPPLSVFQEREFSEVTGGKD
;
A
#
# COMPACT_ATOMS: atom_id res chain seq x y z
N MET A 1 -6.45 7.71 -5.36
CA MET A 1 -5.51 8.31 -4.37
C MET A 1 -5.68 7.50 -3.08
N ASN A 2 -4.61 7.26 -2.31
CA ASN A 2 -4.71 6.57 -1.02
C ASN A 2 -5.20 7.56 0.06
N ALA A 3 -6.23 7.18 0.82
CA ALA A 3 -6.88 8.06 1.81
C ALA A 3 -5.94 8.46 2.97
N ALA A 4 -4.94 7.64 3.30
CA ALA A 4 -3.95 7.97 4.32
C ALA A 4 -3.23 9.29 4.04
N ARG A 5 -2.98 9.59 2.78
CA ARG A 5 -2.32 10.84 2.37
C ARG A 5 -3.19 12.07 2.60
N VAL A 6 -4.50 11.92 2.42
CA VAL A 6 -5.47 12.99 2.70
C VAL A 6 -5.56 13.19 4.21
N LEU A 7 -5.77 12.12 4.96
CA LEU A 7 -5.87 12.15 6.42
C LEU A 7 -4.61 12.72 7.07
N SER A 8 -3.43 12.27 6.63
CA SER A 8 -2.14 12.79 7.10
C SER A 8 -2.01 14.31 6.91
N ARG A 9 -2.49 14.85 5.77
CA ARG A 9 -2.45 16.29 5.52
C ARG A 9 -3.42 17.08 6.39
N LEU A 10 -4.62 16.54 6.63
CA LEU A 10 -5.62 17.13 7.51
C LEU A 10 -5.14 17.18 8.96
N THR A 11 -4.43 16.14 9.41
CA THR A 11 -4.00 15.96 10.80
C THR A 11 -2.59 16.49 11.10
N ARG A 12 -1.95 17.20 10.17
CA ARG A 12 -0.65 17.87 10.42
C ARG A 12 -0.74 19.02 11.40
N LYS A 13 -1.92 19.59 11.53
CA LYS A 13 -2.26 20.60 12.53
C LYS A 13 -3.32 20.01 13.43
N PRO A 14 -3.41 20.46 14.69
CA PRO A 14 -4.48 20.07 15.59
C PRO A 14 -5.85 20.30 14.93
N LEU A 15 -6.75 19.35 15.13
CA LEU A 15 -8.12 19.44 14.63
C LEU A 15 -9.02 20.03 15.71
N ASP A 16 -9.77 21.08 15.38
CA ASP A 16 -10.74 21.70 16.28
C ASP A 16 -11.99 20.82 16.49
N THR A 17 -12.30 19.98 15.51
CA THR A 17 -13.45 19.06 15.55
C THR A 17 -13.01 17.66 15.22
N PRO A 18 -13.58 16.62 15.88
CA PRO A 18 -13.30 15.23 15.55
C PRO A 18 -13.72 14.91 14.12
N ILE A 19 -12.91 14.08 13.47
CA ILE A 19 -13.21 13.52 12.13
C ILE A 19 -13.23 11.99 12.19
N ALA A 20 -14.18 11.39 11.47
CA ALA A 20 -14.20 9.95 11.23
C ALA A 20 -13.65 9.66 9.83
N ALA A 21 -12.70 8.74 9.75
CA ALA A 21 -12.08 8.34 8.49
C ALA A 21 -12.37 6.86 8.20
N VAL A 22 -13.20 6.59 7.20
CA VAL A 22 -13.45 5.22 6.73
C VAL A 22 -12.37 4.85 5.72
N MET A 23 -11.59 3.81 6.02
CA MET A 23 -10.42 3.45 5.25
C MET A 23 -10.24 1.93 5.12
N ARG A 24 -9.63 1.51 4.02
CA ARG A 24 -9.21 0.12 3.81
C ARG A 24 -7.98 -0.22 4.65
N PRO A 25 -7.70 -1.51 4.93
CA PRO A 25 -6.56 -1.92 5.75
C PRO A 25 -5.22 -1.34 5.25
N CYS A 26 -4.97 -1.36 3.95
CA CYS A 26 -3.75 -0.80 3.38
C CYS A 26 -3.65 0.74 3.54
N GLU A 27 -4.77 1.44 3.63
CA GLU A 27 -4.80 2.88 3.88
C GLU A 27 -4.53 3.19 5.35
N ILE A 28 -5.11 2.41 6.26
CA ILE A 28 -4.83 2.54 7.69
C ILE A 28 -3.37 2.23 7.98
N ARG A 29 -2.81 1.14 7.43
CA ARG A 29 -1.39 0.81 7.58
C ARG A 29 -0.48 1.93 7.06
N ALA A 30 -0.82 2.55 5.94
CA ALA A 30 -0.09 3.69 5.43
C ALA A 30 -0.20 4.92 6.35
N PHE A 31 -1.36 5.12 6.97
CA PHE A 31 -1.54 6.21 7.93
C PHE A 31 -0.76 5.97 9.21
N VAL A 32 -0.70 4.73 9.70
CA VAL A 32 0.16 4.33 10.83
C VAL A 32 1.62 4.74 10.55
N GLU A 33 2.16 4.38 9.39
CA GLU A 33 3.53 4.79 9.01
C GLU A 33 3.69 6.32 8.97
N LEU A 34 2.73 7.04 8.40
CA LEU A 34 2.79 8.50 8.34
C LEU A 34 2.76 9.16 9.71
N VAL A 35 1.98 8.62 10.65
CA VAL A 35 1.95 9.09 12.05
C VAL A 35 3.29 8.84 12.73
N LYS A 36 3.86 7.64 12.62
CA LYS A 36 5.18 7.30 13.16
C LYS A 36 6.29 8.20 12.59
N LEU A 37 6.20 8.55 11.31
CA LEU A 37 7.11 9.47 10.64
C LEU A 37 6.78 10.96 10.90
N LYS A 38 5.91 11.25 11.87
CA LYS A 38 5.51 12.62 12.27
C LYS A 38 4.87 13.43 11.11
N GLN A 39 4.18 12.76 10.22
CA GLN A 39 3.49 13.37 9.09
C GLN A 39 1.97 13.50 9.29
N GLY A 40 1.46 13.13 10.44
CA GLY A 40 0.06 13.21 10.85
C GLY A 40 -0.10 12.90 12.33
N SER A 41 -1.33 13.01 12.84
CA SER A 41 -1.70 12.66 14.20
C SER A 41 -3.00 11.85 14.22
N THR A 42 -3.18 11.06 15.28
CA THR A 42 -4.44 10.37 15.60
C THR A 42 -5.35 11.20 16.50
N ASP A 43 -4.92 12.39 16.94
CA ASP A 43 -5.70 13.27 17.81
C ASP A 43 -6.98 13.72 17.11
N ASN A 44 -8.11 13.59 17.79
CA ASN A 44 -9.44 13.90 17.25
C ASN A 44 -9.78 13.14 15.94
N VAL A 45 -9.18 11.96 15.71
CA VAL A 45 -9.49 11.09 14.58
C VAL A 45 -10.11 9.79 15.05
N VAL A 46 -11.22 9.40 14.47
CA VAL A 46 -11.81 8.06 14.60
C VAL A 46 -11.50 7.28 13.33
N LEU A 47 -10.72 6.20 13.47
CA LEU A 47 -10.40 5.33 12.36
C LEU A 47 -11.46 4.23 12.24
N ILE A 48 -12.14 4.19 11.11
CA ILE A 48 -13.11 3.13 10.79
C ILE A 48 -12.52 2.30 9.64
N GLY A 49 -12.11 1.08 9.98
CA GLY A 49 -11.61 0.11 9.02
C GLY A 49 -12.76 -0.64 8.36
N ILE A 50 -12.56 -1.08 7.13
CA ILE A 50 -13.47 -1.99 6.44
C ILE A 50 -12.69 -3.19 5.92
N ASP A 51 -13.19 -4.40 6.16
CA ASP A 51 -12.62 -5.63 5.60
C ASP A 51 -12.50 -5.53 4.08
N CYS A 52 -11.44 -6.09 3.51
CA CYS A 52 -11.09 -5.84 2.12
C CYS A 52 -10.88 -7.12 1.30
N TYR A 53 -11.80 -7.37 0.40
CA TYR A 53 -11.66 -8.44 -0.61
C TYR A 53 -10.70 -8.08 -1.75
N GLY A 54 -10.26 -6.83 -1.86
CA GLY A 54 -9.39 -6.34 -2.92
C GLY A 54 -10.03 -5.20 -3.72
N ALA A 55 -9.31 -4.73 -4.72
CA ALA A 55 -9.78 -3.69 -5.63
C ALA A 55 -9.19 -3.89 -7.02
N TYR A 56 -9.94 -3.51 -8.03
CA TYR A 56 -9.46 -3.46 -9.41
C TYR A 56 -8.38 -2.39 -9.61
N SER A 57 -7.61 -2.51 -10.70
CA SER A 57 -6.79 -1.41 -11.17
C SER A 57 -7.68 -0.24 -11.63
N ASN A 58 -7.13 0.97 -11.70
CA ASN A 58 -7.89 2.11 -12.24
C ASN A 58 -8.38 1.86 -13.67
N THR A 59 -7.57 1.20 -14.48
CA THR A 59 -7.90 0.86 -15.87
C THR A 59 -9.06 -0.14 -15.93
N ASP A 60 -8.99 -1.22 -15.14
CA ASP A 60 -10.05 -2.23 -15.11
C ASP A 60 -11.33 -1.66 -14.51
N TYR A 61 -11.23 -0.89 -13.43
CA TYR A 61 -12.38 -0.22 -12.83
C TYR A 61 -13.08 0.71 -13.85
N SER A 62 -12.31 1.52 -14.58
CA SER A 62 -12.88 2.39 -15.62
C SER A 62 -13.57 1.59 -16.73
N ARG A 63 -13.02 0.44 -17.10
CA ARG A 63 -13.65 -0.47 -18.09
C ARG A 63 -14.96 -1.06 -17.58
N ILE A 64 -14.98 -1.56 -16.34
CA ILE A 64 -16.17 -2.13 -15.71
C ILE A 64 -17.27 -1.08 -15.56
N THR A 65 -16.92 0.16 -15.18
CA THR A 65 -17.89 1.22 -14.91
C THR A 65 -18.31 1.99 -16.16
N ALA A 66 -17.71 1.74 -17.32
CA ALA A 66 -18.09 2.38 -18.57
C ALA A 66 -19.51 2.05 -19.01
N SER A 67 -20.03 0.86 -18.63
CA SER A 67 -21.36 0.34 -18.97
C SER A 67 -22.33 0.33 -17.80
N SER A 68 -21.91 0.68 -16.59
CA SER A 68 -22.74 0.65 -15.37
C SER A 68 -22.44 1.80 -14.43
N LYS A 69 -23.36 2.11 -13.52
CA LYS A 69 -23.10 3.07 -12.45
C LYS A 69 -22.12 2.46 -11.42
N GLY A 70 -21.20 3.26 -10.90
CA GLY A 70 -20.16 2.80 -9.99
C GLY A 70 -20.69 2.05 -8.75
N ALA A 71 -21.85 2.47 -8.21
CA ALA A 71 -22.52 1.76 -7.12
C ALA A 71 -22.97 0.36 -7.50
N GLU A 72 -23.53 0.19 -8.70
CA GLU A 72 -23.99 -1.10 -9.21
C GLU A 72 -22.80 -2.05 -9.41
N SER A 73 -21.69 -1.56 -9.96
CA SER A 73 -20.45 -2.34 -10.11
C SER A 73 -19.89 -2.79 -8.75
N THR A 74 -19.96 -1.94 -7.74
CA THR A 74 -19.52 -2.28 -6.38
C THR A 74 -20.41 -3.37 -5.76
N LEU A 75 -21.72 -3.24 -5.87
CA LEU A 75 -22.66 -4.26 -5.38
C LEU A 75 -22.48 -5.59 -6.12
N ALA A 76 -22.29 -5.57 -7.44
CA ALA A 76 -22.01 -6.76 -8.23
C ALA A 76 -20.71 -7.46 -7.79
N PHE A 77 -19.66 -6.69 -7.51
CA PHE A 77 -18.42 -7.22 -6.97
C PHE A 77 -18.65 -7.96 -5.64
N TYR A 78 -19.32 -7.33 -4.67
CA TYR A 78 -19.56 -7.95 -3.38
C TYR A 78 -20.47 -9.17 -3.47
N ARG A 79 -21.51 -9.14 -4.30
CA ARG A 79 -22.37 -10.30 -4.53
C ARG A 79 -21.60 -11.47 -5.14
N SER A 80 -20.70 -11.21 -6.09
CA SER A 80 -19.83 -12.24 -6.67
C SER A 80 -18.92 -12.89 -5.63
N VAL A 81 -18.29 -12.07 -4.78
CA VAL A 81 -17.42 -12.57 -3.71
C VAL A 81 -18.20 -13.39 -2.69
N LEU A 82 -19.37 -12.91 -2.25
CA LEU A 82 -20.21 -13.58 -1.25
C LEU A 82 -20.80 -14.90 -1.77
N SER A 83 -21.09 -15.00 -3.07
CA SER A 83 -21.56 -16.24 -3.69
C SER A 83 -20.44 -17.25 -3.99
N GLY A 84 -19.20 -16.95 -3.62
CA GLY A 84 -18.05 -17.80 -3.88
C GLY A 84 -17.53 -17.80 -5.31
N ASN A 85 -18.06 -16.91 -6.17
CA ASN A 85 -17.65 -16.78 -7.58
C ASN A 85 -16.34 -15.96 -7.74
N GLY A 86 -15.71 -15.58 -6.64
CA GLY A 86 -14.44 -14.82 -6.62
C GLY A 86 -14.61 -13.33 -6.89
N THR A 87 -13.49 -12.66 -7.05
CA THR A 87 -13.40 -11.20 -7.22
C THR A 87 -13.35 -10.74 -8.67
N ALA A 88 -13.32 -11.68 -9.62
CA ALA A 88 -13.20 -11.36 -11.03
C ALA A 88 -14.58 -11.01 -11.63
N ALA A 89 -14.69 -9.84 -12.23
CA ALA A 89 -15.70 -9.58 -13.23
C ALA A 89 -15.23 -10.14 -14.57
N GLU A 90 -16.14 -10.43 -15.50
CA GLU A 90 -15.79 -11.04 -16.78
C GLU A 90 -14.66 -10.28 -17.50
N GLY A 91 -13.54 -10.97 -17.73
CA GLY A 91 -12.35 -10.42 -18.38
C GLY A 91 -11.51 -9.44 -17.54
N THR A 92 -11.76 -9.35 -16.22
CA THR A 92 -11.00 -8.50 -15.30
C THR A 92 -10.68 -9.26 -14.01
N ASP A 93 -9.70 -8.73 -13.25
CA ASP A 93 -9.33 -9.30 -11.96
C ASP A 93 -8.86 -8.18 -11.00
N ILE A 94 -8.81 -8.47 -9.70
CA ILE A 94 -8.25 -7.54 -8.73
C ILE A 94 -6.76 -7.30 -9.01
N SER A 95 -6.28 -6.14 -8.60
CA SER A 95 -4.88 -5.75 -8.84
C SER A 95 -3.89 -6.75 -8.22
N VAL A 96 -2.71 -6.87 -8.82
CA VAL A 96 -1.61 -7.72 -8.32
C VAL A 96 -1.31 -7.42 -6.85
N ALA A 97 -1.34 -6.15 -6.46
CA ALA A 97 -1.17 -5.73 -5.06
C ALA A 97 -2.21 -6.35 -4.12
N CYS A 98 -3.46 -6.46 -4.57
CA CYS A 98 -4.54 -7.05 -3.76
C CYS A 98 -4.45 -8.58 -3.73
N LYS A 99 -4.09 -9.21 -4.84
CA LYS A 99 -3.83 -10.67 -4.90
C LYS A 99 -2.69 -11.11 -3.98
N SER A 100 -1.73 -10.24 -3.75
CA SER A 100 -0.57 -10.51 -2.89
C SER A 100 -0.70 -9.91 -1.48
N CYS A 101 -1.87 -9.37 -1.07
CA CYS A 101 -2.04 -8.66 0.20
C CYS A 101 -2.44 -9.60 1.34
N GLU A 102 -1.56 -9.83 2.30
CA GLU A 102 -1.78 -10.63 3.51
C GLU A 102 -2.55 -9.91 4.62
N HIS A 103 -2.99 -8.67 4.41
CA HIS A 103 -3.65 -7.84 5.41
C HIS A 103 -5.07 -7.45 4.97
N PRO A 104 -6.03 -8.38 4.91
CA PRO A 104 -7.40 -8.09 4.48
C PRO A 104 -8.26 -7.41 5.55
N ALA A 105 -7.89 -7.52 6.83
CA ALA A 105 -8.57 -6.90 7.97
C ALA A 105 -7.80 -5.69 8.50
N ALA A 106 -8.47 -4.83 9.28
CA ALA A 106 -7.95 -3.55 9.80
C ALA A 106 -7.92 -3.51 11.34
N PRO A 107 -7.06 -4.30 12.02
CA PRO A 107 -7.02 -4.33 13.48
C PRO A 107 -6.60 -3.00 14.12
N ASN A 108 -5.92 -2.12 13.39
CA ASN A 108 -5.46 -0.82 13.87
C ASN A 108 -6.51 0.31 13.73
N ALA A 109 -7.73 -0.02 13.32
CA ALA A 109 -8.85 0.92 13.35
C ALA A 109 -9.47 0.98 14.74
N ASP A 110 -10.16 2.06 15.09
CA ASP A 110 -10.97 2.12 16.30
C ASP A 110 -12.18 1.18 16.21
N ILE A 111 -12.79 1.14 15.02
CA ILE A 111 -13.91 0.27 14.69
C ILE A 111 -13.62 -0.39 13.35
N THR A 112 -13.89 -1.70 13.25
CA THR A 112 -13.85 -2.40 11.96
C THR A 112 -15.26 -2.75 11.51
N ILE A 113 -15.60 -2.40 10.27
CA ILE A 113 -16.78 -2.91 9.57
C ILE A 113 -16.40 -4.27 8.99
N GLY A 114 -16.89 -5.33 9.62
CA GLY A 114 -16.59 -6.71 9.27
C GLY A 114 -17.46 -7.20 8.13
N LEU A 115 -16.84 -7.70 7.07
CA LEU A 115 -17.53 -8.29 5.91
C LEU A 115 -17.28 -9.80 5.81
N PHE A 116 -16.19 -10.30 6.42
CA PHE A 116 -15.85 -11.72 6.38
C PHE A 116 -16.75 -12.53 7.31
N GLY A 117 -17.33 -13.60 6.78
CA GLY A 117 -18.20 -14.50 7.53
C GLY A 117 -19.58 -13.91 7.87
N THR A 118 -19.96 -12.77 7.28
CA THR A 118 -21.28 -12.13 7.49
C THR A 118 -22.13 -12.21 6.22
N ASN A 119 -23.44 -12.29 6.40
CA ASN A 119 -24.38 -12.04 5.31
C ASN A 119 -24.71 -10.54 5.29
N MET A 120 -24.03 -9.79 4.40
CA MET A 120 -24.18 -8.32 4.31
C MET A 120 -25.57 -7.86 3.86
N GLU A 121 -26.43 -8.76 3.32
CA GLU A 121 -27.81 -8.43 2.98
C GLU A 121 -28.72 -8.41 4.22
N GLU A 122 -28.31 -9.10 5.30
CA GLU A 122 -29.09 -9.21 6.53
C GLU A 122 -28.53 -8.37 7.69
N SER A 123 -27.19 -8.28 7.81
CA SER A 123 -26.56 -7.60 8.93
C SER A 123 -25.18 -7.07 8.61
N LEU A 124 -24.77 -6.01 9.31
CA LEU A 124 -23.41 -5.51 9.34
C LEU A 124 -22.76 -5.84 10.66
N LEU A 125 -21.50 -6.23 10.63
CA LEU A 125 -20.69 -6.48 11.83
C LEU A 125 -19.85 -5.25 12.13
N PHE A 126 -19.96 -4.74 13.37
CA PHE A 126 -19.08 -3.69 13.88
C PHE A 126 -18.23 -4.26 15.01
N LEU A 127 -16.91 -4.24 14.83
CA LEU A 127 -15.94 -4.74 15.80
C LEU A 127 -15.21 -3.55 16.43
N PRO A 128 -15.39 -3.28 17.75
CA PRO A 128 -14.57 -2.31 18.46
C PRO A 128 -13.17 -2.91 18.69
N ASN A 129 -12.14 -2.27 18.18
CA ASN A 129 -10.76 -2.70 18.39
C ASN A 129 -10.05 -1.85 19.46
N THR A 130 -10.63 -0.71 19.84
CA THR A 130 -10.12 0.16 20.89
C THR A 130 -11.23 0.53 21.87
N GLU A 131 -10.87 0.98 23.08
CA GLU A 131 -11.82 1.49 24.06
C GLU A 131 -12.66 2.64 23.47
N LYS A 132 -12.02 3.55 22.73
CA LYS A 132 -12.68 4.64 22.00
C LYS A 132 -13.73 4.11 21.02
N GLY A 133 -13.41 3.07 20.27
CA GLY A 133 -14.34 2.42 19.35
C GLY A 133 -15.55 1.83 20.08
N GLY A 134 -15.33 1.16 21.22
CA GLY A 134 -16.40 0.62 22.08
C GLY A 134 -17.32 1.72 22.62
N GLN A 135 -16.77 2.81 23.10
CA GLN A 135 -17.55 3.96 23.60
C GLN A 135 -18.42 4.57 22.50
N ILE A 136 -17.89 4.71 21.29
CA ILE A 136 -18.65 5.24 20.14
C ILE A 136 -19.81 4.32 19.79
N LEU A 137 -19.60 3.01 19.70
CA LEU A 137 -20.67 2.05 19.41
C LEU A 137 -21.75 2.06 20.50
N HIS A 138 -21.35 2.17 21.77
CA HIS A 138 -22.30 2.30 22.88
C HIS A 138 -23.17 3.56 22.75
N VAL A 139 -22.57 4.73 22.47
CA VAL A 139 -23.31 5.99 22.26
C VAL A 139 -24.27 5.91 21.08
N LEU A 140 -23.91 5.15 20.04
CA LEU A 140 -24.77 4.91 18.89
C LEU A 140 -25.91 3.91 19.16
N GLY A 141 -25.98 3.34 20.36
CA GLY A 141 -27.01 2.36 20.74
C GLY A 141 -26.88 1.03 20.00
N LEU A 142 -25.70 0.72 19.48
CA LEU A 142 -25.43 -0.57 18.86
C LEU A 142 -25.18 -1.60 19.95
N SER A 143 -26.09 -2.55 20.06
CA SER A 143 -26.03 -3.61 21.07
C SER A 143 -24.87 -4.56 20.76
N GLU A 144 -24.09 -4.87 21.80
CA GLU A 144 -23.13 -5.98 21.73
C GLU A 144 -23.90 -7.29 21.49
N LYS A 145 -23.60 -7.94 20.38
CA LYS A 145 -23.88 -9.36 20.21
C LYS A 145 -22.60 -10.10 20.61
N ALA A 146 -22.75 -11.04 21.51
CA ALA A 146 -21.63 -11.66 22.23
C ALA A 146 -20.60 -12.37 21.36
N ASP A 147 -20.90 -12.73 20.12
CA ASP A 147 -20.02 -13.60 19.34
C ASP A 147 -19.72 -13.05 17.94
N GLU A 148 -18.44 -12.99 17.63
CA GLU A 148 -17.94 -12.84 16.27
C GLU A 148 -18.45 -14.03 15.42
N PRO A 149 -18.88 -13.81 14.15
CA PRO A 149 -19.36 -14.92 13.32
C PRO A 149 -18.37 -16.07 13.27
N ALA A 150 -18.79 -17.28 13.62
CA ALA A 150 -17.93 -18.46 13.79
C ALA A 150 -17.07 -18.81 12.52
N GLY A 151 -17.48 -18.31 11.36
CA GLY A 151 -16.75 -18.50 10.10
C GLY A 151 -15.73 -17.42 9.76
N ARG A 152 -15.73 -16.27 10.47
CA ARG A 152 -14.91 -15.10 10.11
C ARG A 152 -13.41 -15.41 10.08
N GLN A 153 -12.89 -15.97 11.16
CA GLN A 153 -11.44 -16.27 11.26
C GLN A 153 -10.99 -17.29 10.22
N ARG A 154 -11.84 -18.27 9.91
CA ARG A 154 -11.54 -19.23 8.85
C ARG A 154 -11.48 -18.57 7.48
N VAL A 155 -12.44 -17.73 7.13
CA VAL A 155 -12.45 -17.00 5.84
C VAL A 155 -11.23 -16.10 5.72
N ILE A 156 -10.85 -15.40 6.79
CA ILE A 156 -9.64 -14.57 6.80
C ILE A 156 -8.39 -15.44 6.59
N ALA A 157 -8.28 -16.56 7.31
CA ALA A 157 -7.10 -17.43 7.23
C ALA A 157 -6.96 -18.06 5.82
N GLU A 158 -8.04 -18.52 5.23
CA GLU A 158 -8.07 -19.06 3.87
C GLU A 158 -7.61 -18.00 2.85
N LEU A 159 -8.19 -16.79 2.92
CA LEU A 159 -7.86 -15.68 2.04
C LEU A 159 -6.39 -15.23 2.20
N VAL A 160 -5.90 -15.17 3.43
CA VAL A 160 -4.50 -14.83 3.72
C VAL A 160 -3.56 -15.90 3.18
N SER A 161 -3.87 -17.17 3.36
CA SER A 161 -3.07 -18.28 2.84
C SER A 161 -2.93 -18.24 1.32
N GLU A 162 -4.04 -18.03 0.60
CA GLU A 162 -4.05 -17.88 -0.85
C GLU A 162 -3.17 -16.70 -1.31
N ARG A 163 -3.35 -15.55 -0.67
CA ARG A 163 -2.63 -14.31 -1.01
C ARG A 163 -1.15 -14.37 -0.67
N VAL A 164 -0.77 -15.04 0.40
CA VAL A 164 0.62 -15.31 0.77
C VAL A 164 1.28 -16.20 -0.29
N ALA A 165 0.62 -17.27 -0.69
CA ALA A 165 1.14 -18.14 -1.74
C ALA A 165 1.31 -17.39 -3.09
N TYR A 166 0.39 -16.49 -3.43
CA TYR A 166 0.53 -15.63 -4.61
C TYR A 166 1.70 -14.64 -4.45
N ARG A 167 1.80 -14.01 -3.29
CA ARG A 167 2.87 -13.06 -2.94
C ARG A 167 4.25 -13.69 -3.08
N ASP A 168 4.43 -14.87 -2.54
CA ASP A 168 5.73 -15.54 -2.53
C ASP A 168 6.18 -15.90 -3.95
N ARG A 169 5.26 -16.42 -4.79
CA ARG A 169 5.54 -16.61 -6.22
C ARG A 169 5.87 -15.31 -6.95
N MET A 170 5.18 -14.21 -6.62
CA MET A 170 5.48 -12.89 -7.17
C MET A 170 6.89 -12.43 -6.76
N PHE A 171 7.30 -12.63 -5.51
CA PHE A 171 8.64 -12.29 -5.05
C PHE A 171 9.73 -13.08 -5.78
N GLU A 172 9.56 -14.40 -5.90
CA GLU A 172 10.49 -15.26 -6.64
C GLU A 172 10.62 -14.82 -8.11
N SER A 173 9.50 -14.63 -8.79
CA SER A 173 9.49 -14.21 -10.19
C SER A 173 10.11 -12.81 -10.40
N THR A 174 9.82 -11.87 -9.49
CA THR A 174 10.39 -10.53 -9.56
C THR A 174 11.89 -10.55 -9.30
N ALA A 175 12.35 -11.27 -8.27
CA ALA A 175 13.78 -11.40 -7.97
C ALA A 175 14.58 -11.98 -9.15
N ALA A 176 14.03 -12.97 -9.86
CA ALA A 176 14.66 -13.56 -11.03
C ALA A 176 14.87 -12.58 -12.19
N VAL A 177 13.91 -11.67 -12.41
CA VAL A 177 13.95 -10.71 -13.53
C VAL A 177 14.65 -9.39 -13.20
N VAL A 178 15.11 -9.20 -11.96
CA VAL A 178 15.88 -8.01 -11.54
C VAL A 178 17.21 -8.38 -10.87
N SER A 179 17.71 -9.58 -11.11
CA SER A 179 18.85 -10.18 -10.38
C SER A 179 20.20 -9.49 -10.66
N ASP A 180 20.30 -8.67 -11.71
CA ASP A 180 21.46 -7.90 -12.07
C ASP A 180 21.08 -6.53 -12.65
N VAL A 181 22.07 -5.67 -12.88
CA VAL A 181 21.82 -4.29 -13.33
C VAL A 181 21.19 -4.24 -14.72
N ASP A 182 21.59 -5.11 -15.65
CA ASP A 182 21.07 -5.11 -17.01
C ASP A 182 19.60 -5.56 -17.03
N LYS A 183 19.26 -6.56 -16.24
CA LYS A 183 17.88 -7.00 -16.04
C LYS A 183 17.03 -5.93 -15.38
N LEU A 184 17.54 -5.26 -14.33
CA LEU A 184 16.87 -4.16 -13.69
C LEU A 184 16.61 -3.00 -14.67
N MET A 185 17.59 -2.67 -15.50
CA MET A 185 17.42 -1.66 -16.56
C MET A 185 16.34 -2.06 -17.56
N SER A 186 16.32 -3.33 -17.96
CA SER A 186 15.29 -3.87 -18.86
C SER A 186 13.90 -3.84 -18.22
N TYR A 187 13.79 -4.22 -16.94
CA TYR A 187 12.56 -4.17 -16.15
C TYR A 187 11.96 -2.77 -16.06
N LEU A 188 12.83 -1.76 -15.93
CA LEU A 188 12.44 -0.35 -15.87
C LEU A 188 12.41 0.33 -17.26
N GLY A 189 12.64 -0.39 -18.33
CA GLY A 189 12.86 0.15 -19.69
C GLY A 189 11.71 1.01 -20.24
N ASN A 190 10.48 0.74 -19.80
CA ASN A 190 9.31 1.53 -20.20
C ASN A 190 9.07 2.78 -19.31
N CYS A 191 9.92 3.03 -18.33
CA CYS A 191 9.76 4.17 -17.44
C CYS A 191 10.14 5.48 -18.17
N VAL A 192 9.23 6.45 -18.13
CA VAL A 192 9.44 7.79 -18.75
C VAL A 192 9.73 8.88 -17.71
N ASN A 193 10.10 8.52 -16.49
CA ASN A 193 10.37 9.44 -15.38
C ASN A 193 9.25 10.48 -15.14
N CYS A 194 7.98 10.08 -15.29
CA CYS A 194 6.84 10.96 -15.05
C CYS A 194 6.56 11.22 -13.56
N TYR A 195 7.23 10.51 -12.67
CA TYR A 195 7.14 10.61 -11.21
C TYR A 195 5.74 10.35 -10.60
N ASN A 196 4.75 9.90 -11.38
CA ASN A 196 3.41 9.60 -10.88
C ASN A 196 3.42 8.55 -9.76
N CYS A 197 4.29 7.55 -9.85
CA CYS A 197 4.46 6.54 -8.80
C CYS A 197 4.92 7.14 -7.47
N ARG A 198 5.69 8.25 -7.48
CA ARG A 198 6.05 9.01 -6.28
C ARG A 198 4.85 9.76 -5.71
N VAL A 199 4.13 10.45 -6.59
CA VAL A 199 2.95 11.25 -6.20
C VAL A 199 1.84 10.34 -5.64
N ALA A 200 1.65 9.16 -6.19
CA ALA A 200 0.62 8.21 -5.75
C ALA A 200 0.99 7.45 -4.47
N CYS A 201 2.28 7.29 -4.16
CA CYS A 201 2.72 6.55 -2.99
C CYS A 201 2.34 7.28 -1.68
N PRO A 202 1.57 6.66 -0.77
CA PRO A 202 1.12 7.31 0.45
C PRO A 202 2.28 7.66 1.38
N VAL A 203 3.28 6.79 1.46
CA VAL A 203 4.42 6.96 2.37
C VAL A 203 5.61 7.72 1.74
N CYS A 204 5.47 8.23 0.51
CA CYS A 204 6.43 9.17 -0.08
C CYS A 204 6.02 10.61 0.29
N TYR A 205 6.44 11.08 1.45
CA TYR A 205 5.96 12.30 2.09
C TYR A 205 6.84 13.53 1.91
N CYS A 206 8.02 13.41 1.31
CA CYS A 206 8.93 14.54 1.08
C CYS A 206 8.22 15.70 0.38
N ARG A 207 8.33 16.91 0.93
CA ARG A 207 7.78 18.13 0.32
C ARG A 207 8.51 18.48 -0.96
N GLU A 208 9.83 18.45 -0.89
CA GLU A 208 10.74 18.62 -2.01
C GLU A 208 11.47 17.30 -2.24
N CYS A 209 11.50 16.86 -3.49
CA CYS A 209 12.20 15.64 -3.89
C CYS A 209 13.31 16.05 -4.87
N VAL A 210 14.52 15.59 -4.64
CA VAL A 210 15.67 15.90 -5.48
C VAL A 210 15.39 15.69 -6.98
N PHE A 211 14.57 14.68 -7.31
CA PHE A 211 14.20 14.39 -8.70
C PHE A 211 13.17 15.35 -9.32
N THR A 212 12.63 16.29 -8.53
CA THR A 212 11.71 17.34 -8.99
C THR A 212 12.26 18.75 -8.75
N THR A 213 13.55 18.84 -8.47
CA THR A 213 14.33 20.08 -8.39
C THR A 213 15.17 20.23 -9.66
N ASP A 214 15.80 21.37 -9.84
CA ASP A 214 16.69 21.68 -10.97
C ASP A 214 17.98 20.85 -11.02
N VAL A 215 18.27 20.10 -9.96
CA VAL A 215 19.47 19.21 -9.90
C VAL A 215 19.53 18.22 -11.06
N PHE A 216 18.39 17.74 -11.54
CA PHE A 216 18.29 16.81 -12.68
C PHE A 216 17.78 17.48 -13.96
N ASP A 217 17.63 18.80 -13.97
CA ASP A 217 17.33 19.54 -15.18
C ASP A 217 18.62 19.72 -16.00
N HIS A 218 18.57 19.29 -17.23
CA HIS A 218 19.69 19.37 -18.16
C HIS A 218 19.28 20.16 -19.38
N GLU A 219 20.22 20.97 -19.89
CA GLU A 219 20.02 21.70 -21.15
C GLU A 219 19.76 20.71 -22.28
N PRO A 220 18.89 21.04 -23.25
CA PRO A 220 18.50 20.13 -24.33
C PRO A 220 19.69 19.58 -25.12
N PHE A 221 20.75 20.41 -25.33
CA PHE A 221 21.95 19.96 -26.04
C PHE A 221 22.71 18.84 -25.32
N GLN A 222 22.59 18.71 -23.99
CA GLN A 222 23.24 17.63 -23.24
C GLN A 222 22.60 16.28 -23.56
N TYR A 223 21.29 16.24 -23.73
CA TYR A 223 20.58 15.03 -24.14
C TYR A 223 21.02 14.60 -25.55
N PHE A 224 21.11 15.54 -26.49
CA PHE A 224 21.61 15.26 -27.85
C PHE A 224 23.06 14.80 -27.84
N ARG A 225 23.91 15.38 -27.00
CA ARG A 225 25.30 14.95 -26.85
C ARG A 225 25.43 13.54 -26.33
N TRP A 226 24.60 13.18 -25.34
CA TRP A 226 24.56 11.82 -24.81
C TRP A 226 24.04 10.84 -25.85
N ALA A 227 22.98 11.19 -26.57
CA ALA A 227 22.45 10.39 -27.66
C ALA A 227 23.49 10.13 -28.73
N LYS A 228 24.22 11.15 -29.15
CA LYS A 228 25.33 11.03 -30.15
C LYS A 228 26.43 10.09 -29.66
N ARG A 229 26.82 10.21 -28.39
CA ARG A 229 27.90 9.38 -27.79
C ARG A 229 27.48 7.93 -27.65
N LYS A 230 26.21 7.68 -27.33
CA LYS A 230 25.66 6.33 -27.08
C LYS A 230 25.06 5.69 -28.34
N GLY A 231 24.99 6.41 -29.44
CA GLY A 231 24.39 5.93 -30.70
C GLY A 231 22.86 5.86 -30.67
N MET A 232 22.20 6.29 -29.61
CA MET A 232 20.73 6.29 -29.47
C MET A 232 20.27 7.28 -28.42
N ILE A 233 19.03 7.76 -28.55
CA ILE A 233 18.30 8.39 -27.45
C ILE A 233 17.72 7.27 -26.60
N LYS A 234 18.43 6.91 -25.53
CA LYS A 234 17.84 6.10 -24.45
C LYS A 234 17.08 7.03 -23.51
N MET A 235 16.12 6.42 -22.80
CA MET A 235 15.39 7.02 -21.69
C MET A 235 16.34 7.75 -20.72
N PRO A 236 15.82 8.68 -19.90
CA PRO A 236 16.61 9.46 -18.98
C PRO A 236 17.63 8.61 -18.24
N THR A 237 18.88 9.07 -18.21
CA THR A 237 20.01 8.33 -17.64
C THR A 237 19.89 8.09 -16.14
N ASP A 238 18.99 8.82 -15.49
CA ASP A 238 18.68 8.81 -14.06
C ASP A 238 17.55 7.84 -13.65
N THR A 239 16.89 7.16 -14.61
CA THR A 239 15.74 6.28 -14.31
C THR A 239 16.06 5.22 -13.26
N VAL A 240 17.15 4.49 -13.42
CA VAL A 240 17.55 3.45 -12.46
C VAL A 240 17.89 4.09 -11.12
N PHE A 241 18.66 5.18 -11.13
CA PHE A 241 19.02 5.92 -9.93
C PHE A 241 17.78 6.44 -9.18
N TYR A 242 16.80 6.97 -9.89
CA TYR A 242 15.52 7.39 -9.33
C TYR A 242 14.82 6.24 -8.58
N HIS A 243 14.70 5.08 -9.22
CA HIS A 243 14.03 3.94 -8.61
C HIS A 243 14.82 3.35 -7.44
N LEU A 244 16.15 3.25 -7.54
CA LEU A 244 17.02 2.81 -6.45
C LEU A 244 16.92 3.72 -5.24
N THR A 245 17.00 5.04 -5.44
CA THR A 245 16.85 6.03 -4.35
C THR A 245 15.48 5.92 -3.69
N ARG A 246 14.42 5.76 -4.48
CA ARG A 246 13.10 5.56 -3.92
C ARG A 246 12.98 4.25 -3.13
N MET A 247 13.57 3.16 -3.61
CA MET A 247 13.60 1.89 -2.86
C MET A 247 14.29 2.07 -1.53
N ALA A 248 15.44 2.73 -1.50
CA ALA A 248 16.15 3.03 -0.24
C ALA A 248 15.30 3.84 0.75
N HIS A 249 14.55 4.84 0.25
CA HIS A 249 13.70 5.66 1.11
C HIS A 249 12.41 4.98 1.55
N MET A 250 11.87 4.03 0.77
CA MET A 250 10.52 3.52 0.95
C MET A 250 10.46 2.08 1.48
N SER A 251 11.56 1.32 1.41
CA SER A 251 11.55 -0.11 1.71
C SER A 251 11.10 -0.42 3.13
N THR A 252 11.52 0.38 4.12
CA THR A 252 11.11 0.20 5.52
C THR A 252 9.62 0.48 5.75
N ALA A 253 9.04 1.45 5.03
CA ALA A 253 7.66 1.92 5.22
C ALA A 253 6.68 1.43 4.13
N CYS A 254 7.13 0.62 3.18
CA CYS A 254 6.27 0.15 2.08
C CYS A 254 5.25 -0.87 2.56
N ILE A 255 3.97 -0.53 2.45
CA ILE A 255 2.84 -1.38 2.82
C ILE A 255 2.29 -2.25 1.67
N GLY A 256 2.89 -2.21 0.49
CA GLY A 256 2.48 -3.00 -0.67
C GLY A 256 1.12 -2.62 -1.30
N CYS A 257 0.64 -1.38 -1.12
CA CYS A 257 -0.73 -0.97 -1.55
C CYS A 257 -0.96 -0.88 -3.07
N GLY A 258 0.08 -1.01 -3.89
CA GLY A 258 -0.03 -1.00 -5.36
C GLY A 258 -0.29 0.35 -6.03
N GLN A 259 -0.40 1.45 -5.27
CA GLN A 259 -0.70 2.75 -5.86
C GLN A 259 0.37 3.23 -6.86
N CYS A 260 1.62 2.82 -6.69
CA CYS A 260 2.70 3.16 -7.61
C CYS A 260 2.55 2.49 -8.99
N SER A 261 2.23 1.20 -9.04
CA SER A 261 1.94 0.49 -10.32
C SER A 261 0.65 1.00 -10.93
N ASN A 262 -0.39 1.23 -10.11
CA ASN A 262 -1.68 1.72 -10.58
C ASN A 262 -1.63 3.14 -11.17
N ALA A 263 -0.65 3.95 -10.77
CA ALA A 263 -0.43 5.29 -11.30
C ALA A 263 0.56 5.34 -12.48
N CYS A 264 1.18 4.22 -12.83
CA CYS A 264 2.16 4.19 -13.91
C CYS A 264 1.45 4.17 -15.28
N PRO A 265 1.64 5.20 -16.14
CA PRO A 265 0.98 5.25 -17.44
C PRO A 265 1.50 4.18 -18.42
N ASN A 266 2.72 3.71 -18.20
CA ASN A 266 3.38 2.75 -19.09
C ASN A 266 3.39 1.31 -18.52
N GLY A 267 2.61 1.06 -17.46
CA GLY A 267 2.45 -0.29 -16.91
C GLY A 267 3.71 -0.91 -16.33
N VAL A 268 4.70 -0.09 -15.90
CA VAL A 268 5.87 -0.61 -15.18
C VAL A 268 5.42 -1.23 -13.87
N PRO A 269 5.77 -2.50 -13.57
CA PRO A 269 5.31 -3.20 -12.36
C PRO A 269 6.13 -2.75 -11.13
N VAL A 270 5.98 -1.47 -10.78
CA VAL A 270 6.76 -0.79 -9.72
C VAL A 270 6.49 -1.39 -8.35
N MET A 271 5.24 -1.77 -8.06
CA MET A 271 4.86 -2.31 -6.77
C MET A 271 5.54 -3.66 -6.52
N GLU A 272 5.57 -4.52 -7.51
CA GLU A 272 6.18 -5.84 -7.44
C GLU A 272 7.65 -5.74 -7.01
N LEU A 273 8.42 -4.89 -7.69
CA LEU A 273 9.81 -4.62 -7.35
C LEU A 273 9.96 -4.04 -5.93
N PHE A 274 9.21 -2.97 -5.65
CA PHE A 274 9.33 -2.26 -4.37
C PHE A 274 8.91 -3.13 -3.18
N ARG A 275 7.88 -3.94 -3.35
CA ARG A 275 7.40 -4.82 -2.29
C ARG A 275 8.32 -6.01 -2.05
N THR A 276 8.93 -6.55 -3.11
CA THR A 276 9.95 -7.61 -2.98
C THR A 276 11.14 -7.11 -2.15
N VAL A 277 11.66 -5.93 -2.47
CA VAL A 277 12.75 -5.31 -1.70
C VAL A 277 12.30 -4.96 -0.29
N ALA A 278 11.11 -4.37 -0.14
CA ALA A 278 10.57 -4.00 1.17
C ALA A 278 10.36 -5.21 2.08
N HIS A 279 9.92 -6.34 1.55
CA HIS A 279 9.76 -7.57 2.33
C HIS A 279 11.10 -8.05 2.89
N ALA A 280 12.16 -8.07 2.08
CA ALA A 280 13.49 -8.45 2.53
C ALA A 280 14.03 -7.49 3.61
N VAL A 281 13.89 -6.18 3.38
CA VAL A 281 14.35 -5.15 4.33
C VAL A 281 13.57 -5.21 5.64
N GLN A 282 12.24 -5.26 5.59
CA GLN A 282 11.40 -5.32 6.78
C GLN A 282 11.64 -6.61 7.57
N SER A 283 11.86 -7.74 6.90
CA SER A 283 12.21 -9.00 7.56
C SER A 283 13.56 -8.93 8.27
N ALA A 284 14.56 -8.25 7.67
CA ALA A 284 15.88 -8.06 8.31
C ALA A 284 15.80 -7.24 9.61
N PHE A 285 14.82 -6.32 9.70
CA PHE A 285 14.55 -5.54 10.91
C PHE A 285 13.48 -6.15 11.82
N ASN A 286 12.97 -7.34 11.50
CA ASN A 286 11.81 -7.93 12.18
C ASN A 286 10.64 -6.93 12.32
N TYR A 287 10.39 -6.16 11.27
CA TYR A 287 9.44 -5.07 11.22
C TYR A 287 8.32 -5.37 10.21
N SER A 288 7.10 -4.94 10.53
CA SER A 288 5.96 -4.99 9.62
C SER A 288 5.36 -3.61 9.47
N ALA A 289 5.60 -2.97 8.32
CA ALA A 289 5.13 -1.61 8.08
C ALA A 289 3.62 -1.47 8.30
N GLY A 290 3.23 -0.52 9.15
CA GLY A 290 1.85 -0.22 9.48
C GLY A 290 1.15 -1.25 10.40
N ALA A 291 1.90 -2.10 11.10
CA ALA A 291 1.34 -3.07 12.03
C ALA A 291 0.96 -2.46 13.38
N SER A 292 1.68 -1.47 13.86
CA SER A 292 1.43 -0.81 15.15
C SER A 292 1.79 0.68 15.08
N PHE A 293 1.09 1.50 15.87
CA PHE A 293 1.42 2.90 16.10
C PHE A 293 2.60 3.07 17.07
N GLU A 294 2.87 2.07 17.91
CA GLU A 294 3.82 2.14 19.02
C GLU A 294 5.21 1.64 18.64
N GLU A 295 5.31 0.80 17.61
CA GLU A 295 6.58 0.27 17.14
C GLU A 295 7.37 1.33 16.36
N ASP A 296 8.60 1.61 16.78
CA ASP A 296 9.45 2.58 16.10
C ASP A 296 9.84 2.11 14.67
N PRO A 297 9.83 3.02 13.68
CA PRO A 297 10.29 2.67 12.34
C PRO A 297 11.77 2.29 12.34
N PRO A 298 12.20 1.30 11.53
CA PRO A 298 13.61 0.97 11.38
C PRO A 298 14.47 2.20 11.07
N LEU A 299 15.67 2.24 11.63
CA LEU A 299 16.64 3.33 11.46
C LEU A 299 16.23 4.67 12.10
N SER A 300 15.12 4.73 12.84
CA SER A 300 14.68 5.95 13.55
C SER A 300 15.17 6.01 15.00
N VAL A 301 15.54 4.88 15.55
CA VAL A 301 16.07 4.72 16.91
C VAL A 301 17.38 3.95 16.84
N PHE A 302 18.39 4.40 17.58
CA PHE A 302 19.67 3.69 17.65
C PHE A 302 19.51 2.36 18.37
N GLN A 303 20.05 1.29 17.75
CA GLN A 303 20.14 -0.04 18.33
C GLN A 303 21.60 -0.49 18.34
N GLU A 304 22.14 -0.81 19.52
CA GLU A 304 23.55 -1.10 19.73
C GLU A 304 24.08 -2.28 18.88
N ARG A 305 23.21 -3.23 18.58
CA ARG A 305 23.56 -4.45 17.81
C ARG A 305 23.08 -4.44 16.36
N GLU A 306 22.60 -3.30 15.88
CA GLU A 306 22.14 -3.18 14.50
C GLU A 306 23.32 -3.20 13.53
N PHE A 307 23.18 -4.01 12.46
CA PHE A 307 24.23 -4.16 11.44
C PHE A 307 25.58 -4.70 11.95
N SER A 308 25.61 -5.53 12.98
CA SER A 308 26.84 -6.12 13.51
C SER A 308 27.66 -6.83 12.43
N GLU A 309 27.02 -7.48 11.46
CA GLU A 309 27.66 -8.13 10.32
C GLU A 309 28.31 -7.13 9.32
N VAL A 310 27.82 -5.90 9.25
CA VAL A 310 28.35 -4.84 8.38
C VAL A 310 29.45 -4.05 9.08
N THR A 311 29.28 -3.80 10.36
CA THR A 311 30.22 -3.02 11.18
C THR A 311 31.44 -3.79 11.60
N GLY A 312 31.45 -5.13 11.40
CA GLY A 312 32.56 -6.01 11.80
C GLY A 312 32.71 -6.13 13.31
N GLY A 313 31.69 -5.74 14.07
CA GLY A 313 31.63 -6.01 15.51
C GLY A 313 31.66 -7.52 15.73
N LYS A 314 32.75 -8.03 16.31
CA LYS A 314 32.81 -9.41 16.78
C LYS A 314 32.09 -9.43 18.12
N ASP A 315 31.11 -10.35 18.24
CA ASP A 315 30.51 -10.75 19.52
C ASP A 315 31.56 -11.21 20.54
#